data_b105cffae232defce9168f8840b22397
#
_entry.id   b105cffae232defce9168f8840b22397
#
_cell.length_a   1.000
_cell.length_b   1.000
_cell.length_c   1.000
_cell.angle_alpha   90.00
_cell.angle_beta   90.00
_cell.angle_gamma   90.00
#
_symmetry.space_group_name_H-M   'P 1'
#
loop_
_entity.id
_entity.type
_entity.pdbx_description
1 polymer ?
#
loop_
_entity_poly.entity_id
_entity_poly.type
_entity_poly.pdbx_seq_one_letter_code
_entity_poly.pdbx_strand_id
1 'polypeptide(L)'
;MSLELRDARRAPADREWLTNVYPLYLHDLSEFDDAFYTLDDRGIWMPDYRAGWLEEDGDHPLIIVDDGRRVGFALVNQAPSAHMTPGMDFRMSEFFVLRRHRGRGIGRRAVVALFERFRGKWEISELARNAPAIRFWRRVIGEYGGGRFDRRLVWRSGGDSGGHSYCFK
;
A
#
# COMPACT_ATOMS: atom_id res chain seq x y z
N MET A 1 -4.78 18.43 -14.09
CA MET A 1 -4.87 17.42 -13.02
C MET A 1 -3.45 17.14 -12.53
N SER A 2 -3.12 17.66 -11.34
CA SER A 2 -1.79 17.46 -10.73
C SER A 2 -1.87 16.35 -9.68
N LEU A 3 -0.97 15.38 -9.76
CA LEU A 3 -0.81 14.36 -8.73
C LEU A 3 0.52 14.58 -8.04
N GLU A 4 0.50 14.58 -6.72
CA GLU A 4 1.67 14.76 -5.86
C GLU A 4 1.77 13.60 -4.85
N LEU A 5 2.99 13.16 -4.57
CA LEU A 5 3.33 12.21 -3.50
C LEU A 5 4.10 12.97 -2.41
N ARG A 6 3.45 13.26 -1.29
CA ARG A 6 4.06 13.98 -0.17
C ARG A 6 4.47 13.02 0.94
N ASP A 7 5.67 13.19 1.47
CA ASP A 7 6.10 12.48 2.67
C ASP A 7 5.29 12.98 3.87
N ALA A 8 4.53 12.08 4.50
CA ALA A 8 3.66 12.39 5.63
C ALA A 8 4.43 12.91 6.86
N ARG A 9 5.73 12.62 6.96
CA ARG A 9 6.56 13.07 8.08
C ARG A 9 6.90 14.57 8.02
N ARG A 10 6.80 15.16 6.82
CA ARG A 10 7.20 16.57 6.62
C ARG A 10 6.19 17.60 7.12
N ALA A 11 4.94 17.20 7.33
CA ALA A 11 3.89 18.09 7.80
C ALA A 11 3.03 17.40 8.87
N PRO A 12 2.86 18.00 10.07
CA PRO A 12 2.02 17.43 11.12
C PRO A 12 0.61 17.09 10.65
N ALA A 13 0.01 17.94 9.82
CA ALA A 13 -1.32 17.71 9.26
C ALA A 13 -1.41 16.53 8.28
N ASP A 14 -0.31 16.16 7.60
CA ASP A 14 -0.26 14.98 6.74
C ASP A 14 -0.06 13.71 7.58
N ARG A 15 0.77 13.78 8.62
CA ARG A 15 0.94 12.71 9.61
C ARG A 15 -0.37 12.38 10.32
N GLU A 16 -1.05 13.38 10.83
CA GLU A 16 -2.35 13.22 11.48
C GLU A 16 -3.39 12.65 10.51
N TRP A 17 -3.46 13.17 9.29
CA TRP A 17 -4.39 12.66 8.28
C TRP A 17 -4.15 11.18 7.97
N LEU A 18 -2.90 10.77 7.82
CA LEU A 18 -2.54 9.37 7.55
C LEU A 18 -2.98 8.47 8.71
N THR A 19 -2.67 8.88 9.95
CA THR A 19 -3.07 8.14 11.16
C THR A 19 -4.59 7.97 11.25
N ASN A 20 -5.35 9.01 10.93
CA ASN A 20 -6.83 8.98 10.98
C ASN A 20 -7.46 8.17 9.84
N VAL A 21 -6.79 8.07 8.67
CA VAL A 21 -7.32 7.37 7.50
C VAL A 21 -6.89 5.90 7.46
N TYR A 22 -5.80 5.55 8.13
CA TYR A 22 -5.30 4.17 8.16
C TYR A 22 -6.33 3.14 8.65
N PRO A 23 -7.13 3.40 9.71
CA PRO A 23 -8.21 2.49 10.12
C PRO A 23 -9.26 2.22 9.03
N LEU A 24 -9.55 3.20 8.18
CA LEU A 24 -10.50 3.01 7.06
C LEU A 24 -9.96 2.04 6.01
N TYR A 25 -8.67 2.04 5.79
CA TYR A 25 -8.00 1.07 4.93
C TYR A 25 -8.09 -0.33 5.51
N LEU A 26 -7.79 -0.51 6.79
CA LEU A 26 -7.89 -1.80 7.46
C LEU A 26 -9.34 -2.31 7.48
N HIS A 27 -10.31 -1.41 7.70
CA HIS A 27 -11.72 -1.75 7.60
C HIS A 27 -12.09 -2.23 6.18
N ASP A 28 -11.57 -1.59 5.13
CA ASP A 28 -11.77 -2.07 3.75
C ASP A 28 -11.15 -3.46 3.52
N LEU A 29 -9.99 -3.75 4.13
CA LEU A 29 -9.34 -5.05 4.04
C LEU A 29 -10.07 -6.15 4.80
N SER A 30 -10.79 -5.82 5.87
CA SER A 30 -11.55 -6.80 6.67
C SER A 30 -12.67 -7.48 5.89
N GLU A 31 -13.06 -6.96 4.73
CA GLU A 31 -13.93 -7.66 3.77
C GLU A 31 -13.29 -8.97 3.27
N PHE A 32 -11.97 -9.03 3.25
CA PHE A 32 -11.19 -10.15 2.68
C PHE A 32 -10.51 -11.01 3.74
N ASP A 33 -10.26 -10.43 4.91
CA ASP A 33 -9.62 -11.11 6.04
C ASP A 33 -9.97 -10.33 7.33
N ASP A 34 -10.72 -10.95 8.21
CA ASP A 34 -11.23 -10.38 9.47
C ASP A 34 -10.13 -10.10 10.50
N ALA A 35 -8.92 -10.64 10.31
CA ALA A 35 -7.77 -10.33 11.16
C ALA A 35 -7.27 -8.88 11.02
N PHE A 36 -7.65 -8.16 9.96
CA PHE A 36 -7.14 -6.79 9.72
C PHE A 36 -7.83 -5.70 10.53
N TYR A 37 -9.02 -5.93 11.06
CA TYR A 37 -9.76 -4.89 11.74
C TYR A 37 -10.52 -5.44 12.96
N THR A 38 -10.07 -5.06 14.14
CA THR A 38 -10.64 -5.49 15.41
C THR A 38 -11.11 -4.31 16.21
N LEU A 39 -12.29 -4.44 16.83
CA LEU A 39 -12.87 -3.45 17.74
C LEU A 39 -12.84 -4.00 19.16
N ASP A 40 -12.70 -3.12 20.16
CA ASP A 40 -12.96 -3.47 21.56
C ASP A 40 -14.47 -3.49 21.83
N ASP A 41 -14.86 -3.88 23.06
CA ASP A 41 -16.28 -3.97 23.48
C ASP A 41 -17.01 -2.62 23.42
N ARG A 42 -16.30 -1.50 23.33
CA ARG A 42 -16.85 -0.15 23.18
C ARG A 42 -16.92 0.30 21.72
N GLY A 43 -16.52 -0.56 20.78
CA GLY A 43 -16.46 -0.23 19.36
C GLY A 43 -15.27 0.65 18.97
N ILE A 44 -14.23 0.71 19.81
CA ILE A 44 -12.99 1.45 19.49
C ILE A 44 -12.07 0.52 18.71
N TRP A 45 -11.53 1.01 17.61
CA TRP A 45 -10.54 0.27 16.83
C TRP A 45 -9.30 -0.03 17.66
N MET A 46 -8.93 -1.31 17.68
CA MET A 46 -7.72 -1.80 18.34
C MET A 46 -6.59 -1.86 17.32
N PRO A 47 -5.63 -0.94 17.37
CA PRO A 47 -4.55 -0.93 16.39
C PRO A 47 -3.62 -2.12 16.62
N ASP A 48 -3.48 -2.95 15.61
CA ASP A 48 -2.43 -3.97 15.52
C ASP A 48 -1.15 -3.41 14.89
N TYR A 49 -1.28 -2.27 14.21
CA TYR A 49 -0.19 -1.63 13.50
C TYR A 49 0.70 -0.80 14.44
N ARG A 50 1.91 -0.61 14.01
CA ARG A 50 2.87 0.28 14.66
C ARG A 50 3.07 1.53 13.82
N ALA A 51 3.15 2.68 14.47
CA ALA A 51 3.53 3.93 13.81
C ALA A 51 5.01 3.94 13.33
N GLY A 52 5.70 2.82 13.46
CA GLY A 52 7.10 2.66 13.08
C GLY A 52 7.42 3.16 11.68
N TRP A 53 6.54 2.91 10.72
CA TRP A 53 6.70 3.43 9.35
C TRP A 53 6.63 4.97 9.23
N LEU A 54 6.23 5.68 10.29
CA LEU A 54 6.39 7.14 10.40
C LEU A 54 7.73 7.55 11.00
N GLU A 55 8.46 6.64 11.62
CA GLU A 55 9.64 6.91 12.44
C GLU A 55 10.89 6.19 11.97
N GLU A 56 10.73 5.02 11.30
CA GLU A 56 11.84 4.20 10.85
C GLU A 56 12.50 4.75 9.58
N ASP A 57 13.83 4.74 9.58
CA ASP A 57 14.60 5.01 8.37
C ASP A 57 14.38 3.88 7.35
N GLY A 58 14.26 4.24 6.08
CA GLY A 58 13.98 3.27 5.01
C GLY A 58 12.49 3.07 4.73
N ASP A 59 11.60 3.60 5.57
CA ASP A 59 10.17 3.63 5.29
C ASP A 59 9.76 4.97 4.66
N HIS A 60 8.88 4.89 3.68
CA HIS A 60 8.37 6.05 2.96
C HIS A 60 6.84 6.12 3.07
N PRO A 61 6.32 6.77 4.13
CA PRO A 61 4.89 7.02 4.28
C PRO A 61 4.49 8.21 3.41
N LEU A 62 3.76 7.95 2.32
CA LEU A 62 3.42 8.95 1.31
C LEU A 62 1.93 9.20 1.25
N ILE A 63 1.55 10.48 1.28
CA ILE A 63 0.18 10.93 1.00
C ILE A 63 0.02 11.11 -0.50
N ILE A 64 -1.03 10.54 -1.06
CA ILE A 64 -1.44 10.79 -2.44
C ILE A 64 -2.35 12.00 -2.45
N VAL A 65 -1.91 13.05 -3.14
CA VAL A 65 -2.65 14.30 -3.31
C VAL A 65 -3.03 14.45 -4.78
N ASP A 66 -4.30 14.70 -5.06
CA ASP A 66 -4.83 14.93 -6.41
C ASP A 66 -5.57 16.27 -6.44
N ASP A 67 -5.11 17.18 -7.30
CA ASP A 67 -5.61 18.56 -7.38
C ASP A 67 -5.74 19.24 -5.99
N GLY A 68 -4.68 19.16 -5.18
CA GLY A 68 -4.56 19.77 -3.85
C GLY A 68 -5.33 19.04 -2.73
N ARG A 69 -6.02 17.94 -3.01
CA ARG A 69 -6.78 17.18 -2.02
C ARG A 69 -6.09 15.87 -1.67
N ARG A 70 -6.01 15.53 -0.38
CA ARG A 70 -5.56 14.21 0.07
C ARG A 70 -6.61 13.17 -0.32
N VAL A 71 -6.21 12.19 -1.12
CA VAL A 71 -7.12 11.18 -1.70
C VAL A 71 -6.73 9.74 -1.38
N GLY A 72 -5.57 9.54 -0.77
CA GLY A 72 -5.06 8.21 -0.43
C GLY A 72 -3.66 8.27 0.15
N PHE A 73 -3.06 7.10 0.34
CA PHE A 73 -1.69 6.96 0.80
C PHE A 73 -1.01 5.72 0.22
N ALA A 74 0.31 5.70 0.32
CA ALA A 74 1.16 4.55 0.05
C ALA A 74 2.21 4.43 1.14
N LEU A 75 2.47 3.23 1.64
CA LEU A 75 3.59 2.91 2.51
C LEU A 75 4.56 2.04 1.73
N VAL A 76 5.78 2.55 1.52
CA VAL A 76 6.82 1.88 0.76
C VAL A 76 7.98 1.59 1.70
N ASN A 77 8.37 0.32 1.82
CA ASN A 77 9.62 -0.04 2.47
C ASN A 77 10.76 -0.07 1.46
N GLN A 78 11.94 0.33 1.90
CA GLN A 78 13.20 0.25 1.15
C GLN A 78 14.15 -0.72 1.83
N ALA A 79 14.87 -1.49 1.03
CA ALA A 79 15.89 -2.41 1.54
C ALA A 79 17.05 -1.65 2.24
N PRO A 80 17.63 -2.21 3.32
CA PRO A 80 17.31 -3.51 3.93
C PRO A 80 16.07 -3.43 4.84
N SER A 81 15.17 -4.40 4.71
CA SER A 81 13.99 -4.52 5.60
C SER A 81 13.71 -6.00 5.85
N ALA A 82 13.43 -6.35 7.11
CA ALA A 82 13.08 -7.73 7.52
C ALA A 82 11.78 -8.25 6.88
N HIS A 83 10.96 -7.33 6.36
CA HIS A 83 9.66 -7.66 5.77
C HIS A 83 9.70 -7.82 4.25
N MET A 84 10.90 -7.81 3.65
CA MET A 84 11.10 -7.86 2.20
C MET A 84 11.74 -9.18 1.76
N THR A 85 11.41 -9.63 0.55
CA THR A 85 12.12 -10.72 -0.10
C THR A 85 13.56 -10.30 -0.40
N PRO A 86 14.57 -11.10 -0.06
CA PRO A 86 15.96 -10.79 -0.37
C PRO A 86 16.17 -10.48 -1.87
N GLY A 87 16.91 -9.41 -2.14
CA GLY A 87 17.22 -8.97 -3.50
C GLY A 87 16.17 -8.04 -4.14
N MET A 88 15.10 -7.67 -3.40
CA MET A 88 14.21 -6.58 -3.76
C MET A 88 14.74 -5.26 -3.19
N ASP A 89 14.53 -4.17 -3.92
CA ASP A 89 14.95 -2.82 -3.51
C ASP A 89 13.82 -2.12 -2.76
N PHE A 90 12.56 -2.34 -3.18
CA PHE A 90 11.36 -1.71 -2.62
C PHE A 90 10.21 -2.71 -2.47
N ARG A 91 9.38 -2.44 -1.46
CA ARG A 91 8.10 -3.14 -1.25
C ARG A 91 6.98 -2.14 -1.11
N MET A 92 5.89 -2.37 -1.82
CA MET A 92 4.61 -1.72 -1.54
C MET A 92 3.96 -2.45 -0.37
N SER A 93 4.12 -1.90 0.84
CA SER A 93 3.50 -2.48 2.03
C SER A 93 2.02 -2.21 2.06
N GLU A 94 1.64 -0.94 1.84
CA GLU A 94 0.24 -0.53 1.86
C GLU A 94 -0.05 0.44 0.72
N PHE A 95 -1.24 0.32 0.13
CA PHE A 95 -1.69 1.23 -0.92
C PHE A 95 -3.20 1.43 -0.84
N PHE A 96 -3.61 2.66 -0.64
CA PHE A 96 -5.00 3.00 -0.44
C PHE A 96 -5.42 4.25 -1.20
N VAL A 97 -6.57 4.18 -1.85
CA VAL A 97 -7.28 5.33 -2.39
C VAL A 97 -8.69 5.34 -1.82
N LEU A 98 -9.11 6.45 -1.23
CA LEU A 98 -10.45 6.63 -0.68
C LEU A 98 -11.52 6.25 -1.71
N ARG A 99 -12.55 5.53 -1.31
CA ARG A 99 -13.59 4.94 -2.20
C ARG A 99 -14.17 5.95 -3.19
N ARG A 100 -14.49 7.16 -2.73
CA ARG A 100 -15.05 8.24 -3.57
C ARG A 100 -14.13 8.70 -4.71
N HIS A 101 -12.85 8.38 -4.62
CA HIS A 101 -11.82 8.77 -5.59
C HIS A 101 -11.37 7.62 -6.50
N ARG A 102 -11.88 6.39 -6.27
CA ARG A 102 -11.59 5.22 -7.11
C ARG A 102 -12.28 5.33 -8.47
N GLY A 103 -11.82 4.54 -9.44
CA GLY A 103 -12.38 4.51 -10.79
C GLY A 103 -12.02 5.71 -11.69
N ARG A 104 -11.20 6.65 -11.19
CA ARG A 104 -10.80 7.89 -11.90
C ARG A 104 -9.34 7.88 -12.38
N GLY A 105 -8.69 6.73 -12.37
CA GLY A 105 -7.28 6.59 -12.77
C GLY A 105 -6.26 7.10 -11.75
N ILE A 106 -6.69 7.63 -10.59
CA ILE A 106 -5.80 8.19 -9.55
C ILE A 106 -4.83 7.13 -9.06
N GLY A 107 -5.32 5.93 -8.71
CA GLY A 107 -4.47 4.84 -8.24
C GLY A 107 -3.37 4.48 -9.24
N ARG A 108 -3.71 4.37 -10.54
CA ARG A 108 -2.74 4.10 -11.60
C ARG A 108 -1.68 5.20 -11.70
N ARG A 109 -2.09 6.47 -11.72
CA ARG A 109 -1.15 7.60 -11.78
C ARG A 109 -0.22 7.64 -10.55
N ALA A 110 -0.77 7.37 -9.36
CA ALA A 110 0.01 7.32 -8.13
C ALA A 110 1.06 6.19 -8.16
N VAL A 111 0.68 4.98 -8.59
CA VAL A 111 1.61 3.85 -8.70
C VAL A 111 2.72 4.12 -9.71
N VAL A 112 2.39 4.67 -10.89
CA VAL A 112 3.41 5.04 -11.88
C VAL A 112 4.38 6.09 -11.30
N ALA A 113 3.86 7.12 -10.61
CA ALA A 113 4.70 8.12 -9.96
C ALA A 113 5.59 7.53 -8.86
N LEU A 114 5.10 6.50 -8.12
CA LEU A 114 5.90 5.77 -7.13
C LEU A 114 7.05 5.00 -7.80
N PHE A 115 6.78 4.26 -8.86
CA PHE A 115 7.80 3.49 -9.58
C PHE A 115 8.85 4.40 -10.26
N GLU A 116 8.44 5.55 -10.76
CA GLU A 116 9.37 6.55 -11.30
C GLU A 116 10.23 7.21 -10.22
N ARG A 117 9.68 7.41 -9.02
CA ARG A 117 10.40 7.99 -7.87
C ARG A 117 11.37 6.99 -7.25
N PHE A 118 10.98 5.73 -7.13
CA PHE A 118 11.73 4.65 -6.48
C PHE A 118 12.12 3.60 -7.52
N ARG A 119 13.17 3.89 -8.29
CA ARG A 119 13.62 3.01 -9.37
C ARG A 119 14.39 1.82 -8.83
N GLY A 120 13.95 0.61 -9.14
CA GLY A 120 14.57 -0.63 -8.69
C GLY A 120 13.63 -1.82 -8.84
N LYS A 121 13.97 -2.90 -8.15
CA LYS A 121 13.17 -4.12 -8.09
C LYS A 121 12.11 -3.98 -7.03
N TRP A 122 10.87 -4.20 -7.42
CA TRP A 122 9.71 -4.07 -6.56
C TRP A 122 9.09 -5.41 -6.18
N GLU A 123 8.62 -5.47 -4.94
CA GLU A 123 7.73 -6.50 -4.43
C GLU A 123 6.38 -5.89 -4.05
N ILE A 124 5.30 -6.50 -4.51
CA ILE A 124 3.92 -6.12 -4.16
C ILE A 124 3.17 -7.39 -3.79
N SER A 125 2.50 -7.35 -2.65
CA SER A 125 1.69 -8.48 -2.18
C SER A 125 0.26 -8.03 -1.89
N GLU A 126 -0.71 -8.87 -2.23
CA GLU A 126 -2.11 -8.66 -1.89
C GLU A 126 -2.77 -9.96 -1.42
N LEU A 127 -3.89 -9.80 -0.72
CA LEU A 127 -4.70 -10.93 -0.24
C LEU A 127 -5.30 -11.70 -1.41
N ALA A 128 -5.26 -13.03 -1.36
CA ALA A 128 -5.78 -13.90 -2.42
C ALA A 128 -7.28 -13.69 -2.68
N ARG A 129 -8.04 -13.31 -1.65
CA ARG A 129 -9.48 -13.03 -1.75
C ARG A 129 -9.80 -11.62 -2.27
N ASN A 130 -8.81 -10.71 -2.31
CA ASN A 130 -9.00 -9.33 -2.78
C ASN A 130 -8.93 -9.24 -4.31
N ALA A 131 -9.94 -9.79 -4.98
CA ALA A 131 -10.01 -9.79 -6.44
C ALA A 131 -9.93 -8.40 -7.09
N PRO A 132 -10.49 -7.32 -6.53
CA PRO A 132 -10.28 -5.96 -7.03
C PRO A 132 -8.81 -5.53 -7.05
N ALA A 133 -8.07 -5.77 -5.96
CA ALA A 133 -6.64 -5.43 -5.88
C ALA A 133 -5.82 -6.26 -6.86
N ILE A 134 -6.08 -7.58 -6.96
CA ILE A 134 -5.42 -8.47 -7.92
C ILE A 134 -5.57 -7.94 -9.35
N ARG A 135 -6.78 -7.56 -9.76
CA ARG A 135 -7.02 -7.01 -11.10
C ARG A 135 -6.30 -5.67 -11.32
N PHE A 136 -6.32 -4.81 -10.30
CA PHE A 136 -5.65 -3.52 -10.35
C PHE A 136 -4.14 -3.68 -10.53
N TRP A 137 -3.48 -4.44 -9.66
CA TRP A 137 -2.04 -4.62 -9.69
C TRP A 137 -1.55 -5.31 -10.96
N ARG A 138 -2.23 -6.39 -11.39
CA ARG A 138 -1.88 -7.07 -12.65
C ARG A 138 -1.90 -6.12 -13.84
N ARG A 139 -2.91 -5.25 -13.91
CA ARG A 139 -3.02 -4.28 -14.99
C ARG A 139 -1.91 -3.23 -14.92
N VAL A 140 -1.72 -2.60 -13.77
CA VAL A 140 -0.77 -1.48 -13.64
C VAL A 140 0.68 -1.96 -13.80
N ILE A 141 1.04 -3.09 -13.19
CA ILE A 141 2.37 -3.69 -13.34
C ILE A 141 2.61 -4.15 -14.78
N GLY A 142 1.61 -4.79 -15.40
CA GLY A 142 1.69 -5.23 -16.79
C GLY A 142 1.89 -4.07 -17.77
N GLU A 143 1.18 -2.97 -17.58
CA GLU A 143 1.32 -1.75 -18.39
C GLU A 143 2.69 -1.09 -18.19
N TYR A 144 3.15 -0.96 -16.93
CA TYR A 144 4.41 -0.30 -16.60
C TYR A 144 5.63 -1.12 -17.02
N GLY A 145 5.65 -2.41 -16.71
CA GLY A 145 6.77 -3.31 -16.96
C GLY A 145 6.79 -3.94 -18.37
N GLY A 146 5.87 -3.56 -19.27
CA GLY A 146 5.76 -4.18 -20.59
C GLY A 146 5.46 -5.68 -20.52
N GLY A 147 4.72 -6.12 -19.51
CA GLY A 147 4.35 -7.51 -19.28
C GLY A 147 5.42 -8.37 -18.59
N ARG A 148 6.58 -7.81 -18.25
CA ARG A 148 7.69 -8.54 -17.58
C ARG A 148 7.57 -8.44 -16.05
N PHE A 149 6.98 -9.45 -15.45
CA PHE A 149 6.95 -9.61 -13.99
C PHE A 149 6.78 -11.07 -13.60
N ASP A 150 7.36 -11.45 -12.46
CA ASP A 150 7.13 -12.75 -11.83
C ASP A 150 5.95 -12.66 -10.88
N ARG A 151 5.03 -13.62 -10.99
CA ARG A 151 3.91 -13.77 -10.07
C ARG A 151 4.09 -15.05 -9.26
N ARG A 152 4.05 -14.93 -7.93
CA ARG A 152 4.12 -16.05 -7.01
C ARG A 152 2.90 -16.06 -6.09
N LEU A 153 2.43 -17.27 -5.74
CA LEU A 153 1.54 -17.47 -4.61
C LEU A 153 2.40 -17.53 -3.35
N VAL A 154 2.10 -16.68 -2.38
CA VAL A 154 2.77 -16.68 -1.09
C VAL A 154 1.76 -17.00 0.01
N TRP A 155 2.14 -17.87 0.95
CA TRP A 155 1.35 -18.18 2.13
C TRP A 155 1.93 -17.39 3.30
N ARG A 156 1.08 -16.68 4.02
CA ARG A 156 1.52 -16.00 5.25
C ARG A 156 1.61 -17.04 6.36
N SER A 157 2.71 -17.05 7.10
CA SER A 157 2.87 -17.86 8.31
C SER A 157 1.86 -17.35 9.36
N GLY A 158 0.88 -18.19 9.75
CA GLY A 158 -0.04 -17.93 10.85
C GLY A 158 -1.48 -17.60 10.50
N GLY A 159 -1.94 -17.73 9.26
CA GLY A 159 -3.34 -17.55 8.88
C GLY A 159 -3.74 -18.32 7.63
N ASP A 160 -5.03 -18.59 7.48
CA ASP A 160 -5.63 -19.28 6.30
C ASP A 160 -5.60 -18.43 5.01
N SER A 161 -5.03 -17.22 5.06
CA SER A 161 -5.06 -16.26 3.98
C SER A 161 -3.78 -16.35 3.13
N GLY A 162 -3.86 -17.07 2.02
CA GLY A 162 -2.87 -16.97 0.96
C GLY A 162 -2.90 -15.58 0.28
N GLY A 163 -1.80 -15.20 -0.35
CA GLY A 163 -1.69 -13.94 -1.10
C GLY A 163 -0.98 -14.14 -2.43
N HIS A 164 -1.10 -13.17 -3.32
CA HIS A 164 -0.29 -13.07 -4.52
C HIS A 164 0.85 -12.09 -4.31
N SER A 165 2.05 -12.45 -4.74
CA SER A 165 3.18 -11.54 -4.78
C SER A 165 3.64 -11.33 -6.21
N TYR A 166 3.95 -10.09 -6.56
CA TYR A 166 4.49 -9.69 -7.86
C TYR A 166 5.89 -9.14 -7.64
N CYS A 167 6.87 -9.66 -8.40
CA CYS A 167 8.23 -9.15 -8.42
C CYS A 167 8.55 -8.66 -9.83
N PHE A 168 9.08 -7.44 -9.97
CA PHE A 168 9.43 -6.83 -11.27
C PHE A 168 10.52 -5.74 -11.10
N LYS A 169 11.04 -5.27 -12.25
CA LYS A 169 12.07 -4.23 -12.32
C LYS A 169 11.65 -3.12 -13.28
#